data_2543f2f71438e7c3e90ebf86338daee3
#
_entry.id   2543f2f71438e7c3e90ebf86338daee3
#
_cell.length_a   1.000
_cell.length_b   1.000
_cell.length_c   1.000
_cell.angle_alpha   90.00
_cell.angle_beta   90.00
_cell.angle_gamma   90.00
#
_symmetry.space_group_name_H-M   'P 1'
#
loop_
_entity.id
_entity.type
_entity.pdbx_description
1 polymer ?
#
loop_
_entity_poly.entity_id
_entity_poly.type
_entity_poly.pdbx_seq_one_letter_code
_entity_poly.pdbx_strand_id
1 'polypeptide(L)'
;HTMLYWLYGAVFFMCLLSFRDPRAALCIVLPLVLVTELGHSLMVHLGIGMKVNTLTVVALGVGIGVDYGIYIYARMAEAMGQGKTVSESYFIALKTTGIAIFYTALTLAVGVGMWIFSALKFQADMGTMLTFMFIVNMIAAIIFLPALCRWLMRPTEVDNWQPPKVPA
;
A
#
# COMPACT_ATOMS: atom_id res chain seq x y z
N HIS A 1 -3.11 -7.50 18.90
CA HIS A 1 -3.32 -6.08 18.57
C HIS A 1 -2.07 -5.24 18.81
N THR A 2 -1.30 -5.48 19.86
CA THR A 2 -0.08 -4.68 20.18
C THR A 2 0.95 -4.73 19.05
N MET A 3 1.16 -5.88 18.40
CA MET A 3 2.10 -6.01 17.28
C MET A 3 1.70 -5.16 16.06
N LEU A 4 0.41 -5.05 15.77
CA LEU A 4 -0.08 -4.23 14.66
C LEU A 4 0.18 -2.74 14.90
N TYR A 5 0.01 -2.24 16.12
CA TYR A 5 0.34 -0.85 16.47
C TYR A 5 1.82 -0.54 16.27
N TRP A 6 2.71 -1.46 16.66
CA TRP A 6 4.15 -1.29 16.44
C TRP A 6 4.49 -1.34 14.94
N LEU A 7 3.84 -2.22 14.19
CA LEU A 7 4.01 -2.31 12.74
C LEU A 7 3.59 -1.01 12.04
N TYR A 8 2.37 -0.51 12.33
CA TYR A 8 1.90 0.75 11.76
C TYR A 8 2.73 1.95 12.21
N GLY A 9 3.18 1.96 13.46
CA GLY A 9 4.09 2.97 13.98
C GLY A 9 5.42 3.00 13.24
N ALA A 10 6.02 1.84 13.01
CA ALA A 10 7.25 1.70 12.23
C ALA A 10 7.07 2.14 10.77
N VAL A 11 5.98 1.71 10.14
CA VAL A 11 5.64 2.10 8.77
C VAL A 11 5.41 3.60 8.66
N PHE A 12 4.64 4.18 9.57
CA PHE A 12 4.39 5.62 9.61
C PHE A 12 5.70 6.39 9.79
N PHE A 13 6.56 5.94 10.70
CA PHE A 13 7.87 6.55 10.93
C PHE A 13 8.78 6.47 9.70
N MET A 14 8.83 5.32 9.02
CA MET A 14 9.58 5.14 7.78
C MET A 14 9.06 6.04 6.66
N CYS A 15 7.75 6.13 6.49
CA CYS A 15 7.13 7.03 5.52
C CYS A 15 7.42 8.50 5.85
N LEU A 16 7.37 8.88 7.14
CA LEU A 16 7.71 10.22 7.59
C LEU A 16 9.18 10.58 7.31
N LEU A 17 10.08 9.61 7.51
CA LEU A 17 11.51 9.79 7.24
C LEU A 17 11.79 9.93 5.74
N SER A 18 11.06 9.17 4.92
CA SER A 18 11.22 9.14 3.46
C SER A 18 10.72 10.42 2.79
N PHE A 19 9.56 10.90 3.19
CA PHE A 19 8.91 12.04 2.51
C PHE A 19 8.98 13.35 3.29
N ARG A 20 9.37 13.32 4.57
CA ARG A 20 9.39 14.47 5.49
C ARG A 20 8.06 15.22 5.65
N ASP A 21 7.00 14.70 5.05
CA ASP A 21 5.66 15.27 5.08
C ASP A 21 4.70 14.31 5.81
N PRO A 22 4.08 14.73 6.94
CA PRO A 22 3.15 13.88 7.67
C PRO A 22 1.88 13.55 6.86
N ARG A 23 1.52 14.38 5.91
CA ARG A 23 0.36 14.19 5.02
C ARG A 23 0.60 13.03 4.05
N ALA A 24 1.82 12.93 3.50
CA ALA A 24 2.22 11.83 2.65
C ALA A 24 2.15 10.48 3.39
N ALA A 25 2.69 10.45 4.61
CA ALA A 25 2.63 9.27 5.46
C ALA A 25 1.18 8.85 5.75
N LEU A 26 0.31 9.81 6.03
CA LEU A 26 -1.11 9.55 6.27
C LEU A 26 -1.82 8.98 5.04
N CYS A 27 -1.53 9.53 3.85
CA CYS A 27 -2.09 9.04 2.57
C CYS A 27 -1.71 7.59 2.27
N ILE A 28 -0.54 7.15 2.73
CA ILE A 28 -0.06 5.78 2.51
C ILE A 28 -0.58 4.83 3.59
N VAL A 29 -0.58 5.24 4.85
CA VAL A 29 -0.97 4.38 5.97
C VAL A 29 -2.48 4.15 6.04
N LEU A 30 -3.30 5.13 5.67
CA LEU A 30 -4.75 5.03 5.81
C LEU A 30 -5.36 3.93 4.91
N PRO A 31 -5.02 3.80 3.61
CA PRO A 31 -5.45 2.67 2.80
C PRO A 31 -4.98 1.33 3.35
N LEU A 32 -3.79 1.31 3.94
CA LEU A 32 -3.18 0.12 4.51
C LEU A 32 -3.96 -0.43 5.70
N VAL A 33 -4.37 0.46 6.62
CA VAL A 33 -5.26 0.11 7.75
C VAL A 33 -6.57 -0.49 7.23
N LEU A 34 -7.17 0.15 6.22
CA LEU A 34 -8.41 -0.32 5.63
C LEU A 34 -8.27 -1.72 5.01
N VAL A 35 -7.18 -1.98 4.29
CA VAL A 35 -6.90 -3.30 3.71
C VAL A 35 -6.69 -4.35 4.80
N THR A 36 -6.03 -4.00 5.90
CA THR A 36 -5.83 -4.91 7.03
C THR A 36 -7.16 -5.28 7.70
N GLU A 37 -8.05 -4.32 7.90
CA GLU A 37 -9.38 -4.59 8.45
C GLU A 37 -10.21 -5.47 7.50
N LEU A 38 -10.12 -5.26 6.18
CA LEU A 38 -10.73 -6.14 5.20
C LEU A 38 -10.13 -7.56 5.26
N GLY A 39 -8.83 -7.69 5.46
CA GLY A 39 -8.15 -8.97 5.66
C GLY A 39 -8.66 -9.70 6.92
N HIS A 40 -8.80 -8.99 8.04
CA HIS A 40 -9.39 -9.54 9.26
C HIS A 40 -10.84 -9.98 9.05
N SER A 41 -11.65 -9.20 8.35
CA SER A 41 -13.02 -9.54 8.01
C SER A 41 -13.09 -10.81 7.17
N LEU A 42 -12.21 -10.96 6.18
CA LEU A 42 -12.11 -12.17 5.37
C LEU A 42 -11.73 -13.40 6.22
N MET A 43 -10.78 -13.25 7.14
CA MET A 43 -10.41 -14.33 8.08
C MET A 43 -11.59 -14.83 8.88
N VAL A 44 -12.39 -13.92 9.41
CA VAL A 44 -13.61 -14.28 10.17
C VAL A 44 -14.60 -15.00 9.27
N HIS A 45 -14.79 -14.52 8.04
CA HIS A 45 -15.75 -15.11 7.09
C HIS A 45 -15.35 -16.52 6.64
N LEU A 46 -14.06 -16.76 6.47
CA LEU A 46 -13.50 -18.08 6.09
C LEU A 46 -13.33 -19.03 7.29
N GLY A 47 -13.63 -18.59 8.52
CA GLY A 47 -13.44 -19.39 9.73
C GLY A 47 -11.98 -19.71 10.04
N ILE A 48 -11.04 -18.92 9.49
CA ILE A 48 -9.62 -19.06 9.74
C ILE A 48 -9.32 -18.38 11.08
N GLY A 49 -9.03 -19.19 12.13
CA GLY A 49 -8.71 -18.66 13.44
C GLY A 49 -7.43 -17.83 13.45
N MET A 50 -7.35 -16.83 14.34
CA MET A 50 -6.11 -16.10 14.59
C MET A 50 -5.03 -17.05 15.12
N LYS A 51 -4.08 -17.38 14.29
CA LYS A 51 -2.89 -18.19 14.61
C LYS A 51 -1.65 -17.33 14.37
N VAL A 52 -0.51 -17.75 14.90
CA VAL A 52 0.78 -17.07 14.68
C VAL A 52 1.06 -16.89 13.19
N ASN A 53 0.68 -17.84 12.38
CA ASN A 53 0.86 -17.82 10.91
C ASN A 53 0.03 -16.73 10.23
N THR A 54 -1.18 -16.46 10.71
CA THR A 54 -2.04 -15.41 10.14
C THR A 54 -1.54 -14.01 10.47
N LEU A 55 -0.89 -13.81 11.62
CA LEU A 55 -0.22 -12.56 11.96
C LEU A 55 0.96 -12.28 11.02
N THR A 56 1.72 -13.31 10.66
CA THR A 56 2.82 -13.19 9.67
C THR A 56 2.30 -12.79 8.30
N VAL A 57 1.17 -13.36 7.86
CA VAL A 57 0.52 -13.02 6.59
C VAL A 57 0.09 -11.55 6.56
N VAL A 58 -0.54 -11.07 7.64
CA VAL A 58 -0.96 -9.67 7.75
C VAL A 58 0.26 -8.75 7.72
N ALA A 59 1.33 -9.06 8.45
CA ALA A 59 2.55 -8.25 8.45
C ALA A 59 3.19 -8.18 7.06
N LEU A 60 3.22 -9.30 6.33
CA LEU A 60 3.76 -9.37 4.97
C LEU A 60 2.88 -8.58 3.98
N GLY A 61 1.57 -8.72 4.10
CA GLY A 61 0.61 -7.97 3.29
C GLY A 61 0.71 -6.46 3.49
N VAL A 62 0.88 -6.03 4.75
CA VAL A 62 1.10 -4.61 5.09
C VAL A 62 2.42 -4.12 4.48
N GLY A 63 3.52 -4.88 4.60
CA GLY A 63 4.83 -4.48 4.05
C GLY A 63 4.78 -4.24 2.55
N ILE A 64 4.20 -5.17 1.78
CA ILE A 64 4.06 -5.03 0.33
C ILE A 64 3.10 -3.90 -0.04
N GLY A 65 2.02 -3.72 0.73
CA GLY A 65 1.07 -2.62 0.50
C GLY A 65 1.71 -1.25 0.68
N VAL A 66 2.61 -1.09 1.65
CA VAL A 66 3.41 0.14 1.84
C VAL A 66 4.24 0.44 0.62
N ASP A 67 4.93 -0.55 0.06
CA ASP A 67 5.81 -0.39 -1.09
C ASP A 67 5.02 0.14 -2.30
N TYR A 68 3.83 -0.39 -2.55
CA TYR A 68 2.98 0.11 -3.63
C TYR A 68 2.57 1.57 -3.42
N GLY A 69 2.22 1.93 -2.19
CA GLY A 69 1.87 3.30 -1.82
C GLY A 69 3.05 4.26 -2.00
N ILE A 70 4.23 3.88 -1.52
CA ILE A 70 5.46 4.67 -1.63
C ILE A 70 5.83 4.90 -3.09
N TYR A 71 5.79 3.87 -3.95
CA TYR A 71 6.14 3.99 -5.36
C TYR A 71 5.21 4.94 -6.12
N ILE A 72 3.90 4.82 -5.94
CA ILE A 72 2.93 5.71 -6.59
C ILE A 72 3.09 7.13 -6.08
N TYR A 73 3.20 7.30 -4.76
CA TYR A 73 3.33 8.62 -4.16
C TYR A 73 4.63 9.32 -4.59
N ALA A 74 5.77 8.61 -4.58
CA ALA A 74 7.05 9.16 -5.02
C ALA A 74 7.00 9.65 -6.46
N ARG A 75 6.37 8.89 -7.36
CA ARG A 75 6.19 9.29 -8.75
C ARG A 75 5.25 10.49 -8.91
N MET A 76 4.18 10.53 -8.13
CA MET A 76 3.30 11.70 -8.10
C MET A 76 4.03 12.95 -7.59
N ALA A 77 4.79 12.81 -6.51
CA ALA A 77 5.57 13.89 -5.93
C ALA A 77 6.62 14.44 -6.90
N GLU A 78 7.32 13.56 -7.63
CA GLU A 78 8.27 13.95 -8.68
C GLU A 78 7.59 14.76 -9.81
N ALA A 79 6.44 14.30 -10.28
CA ALA A 79 5.69 14.99 -11.34
C ALA A 79 5.11 16.33 -10.86
N MET A 80 4.65 16.43 -9.61
CA MET A 80 4.21 17.69 -8.99
C MET A 80 5.38 18.68 -8.86
N GLY A 81 6.59 18.19 -8.55
CA GLY A 81 7.80 19.01 -8.52
C GLY A 81 8.19 19.61 -9.86
N GLN A 82 7.68 19.07 -10.96
CA GLN A 82 7.84 19.62 -12.31
C GLN A 82 6.74 20.65 -12.68
N GLY A 83 5.92 21.07 -11.71
CA GLY A 83 4.86 22.05 -11.92
C GLY A 83 3.58 21.49 -12.54
N LYS A 84 3.38 20.16 -12.49
CA LYS A 84 2.15 19.52 -12.99
C LYS A 84 1.07 19.49 -11.92
N THR A 85 -0.18 19.52 -12.37
CA THR A 85 -1.33 19.39 -11.48
C THR A 85 -1.39 17.99 -10.84
N VAL A 86 -2.07 17.85 -9.69
CA VAL A 86 -2.24 16.55 -9.00
C VAL A 86 -2.84 15.49 -9.94
N SER A 87 -3.79 15.89 -10.78
CA SER A 87 -4.44 14.99 -11.74
C SER A 87 -3.50 14.51 -12.84
N GLU A 88 -2.67 15.41 -13.40
CA GLU A 88 -1.66 15.05 -14.41
C GLU A 88 -0.55 14.19 -13.81
N SER A 89 -0.11 14.53 -12.59
CA SER A 89 0.90 13.78 -11.85
C SER A 89 0.44 12.35 -11.57
N TYR A 90 -0.82 12.18 -11.20
CA TYR A 90 -1.41 10.86 -11.03
C TYR A 90 -1.46 10.07 -12.33
N PHE A 91 -1.85 10.70 -13.42
CA PHE A 91 -1.92 10.02 -14.73
C PHE A 91 -0.53 9.54 -15.20
N ILE A 92 0.51 10.32 -14.93
CA ILE A 92 1.91 9.96 -15.22
C ILE A 92 2.35 8.80 -14.31
N ALA A 93 2.07 8.89 -13.00
CA ALA A 93 2.39 7.83 -12.05
C ALA A 93 1.68 6.52 -12.42
N LEU A 94 0.43 6.58 -12.85
CA LEU A 94 -0.33 5.41 -13.26
C LEU A 94 0.26 4.76 -14.52
N LYS A 95 0.63 5.55 -15.52
CA LYS A 95 1.21 5.04 -16.77
C LYS A 95 2.60 4.42 -16.59
N THR A 96 3.38 4.92 -15.65
CA THR A 96 4.76 4.45 -15.42
C THR A 96 4.82 3.37 -14.33
N THR A 97 4.44 3.75 -13.13
CA THR A 97 4.55 2.91 -11.93
C THR A 97 3.33 2.02 -11.71
N GLY A 98 2.13 2.50 -12.06
CA GLY A 98 0.89 1.74 -11.89
C GLY A 98 0.88 0.44 -12.70
N ILE A 99 1.41 0.47 -13.93
CA ILE A 99 1.53 -0.73 -14.77
C ILE A 99 2.50 -1.74 -14.12
N ALA A 100 3.64 -1.28 -13.62
CA ALA A 100 4.61 -2.14 -12.94
C ALA A 100 3.99 -2.77 -11.67
N ILE A 101 3.29 -1.98 -10.86
CA ILE A 101 2.59 -2.47 -9.66
C ILE A 101 1.53 -3.51 -10.02
N PHE A 102 0.77 -3.28 -11.08
CA PHE A 102 -0.24 -4.23 -11.55
C PHE A 102 0.38 -5.59 -11.89
N TYR A 103 1.44 -5.61 -12.68
CA TYR A 103 2.12 -6.86 -13.05
C TYR A 103 2.77 -7.53 -11.83
N THR A 104 3.40 -6.77 -10.95
CA THR A 104 4.02 -7.30 -9.72
C THR A 104 2.97 -7.93 -8.81
N ALA A 105 1.87 -7.23 -8.57
CA ALA A 105 0.78 -7.75 -7.72
C ALA A 105 0.16 -9.00 -8.33
N LEU A 106 -0.07 -9.02 -9.64
CA LEU A 106 -0.61 -10.17 -10.35
C LEU A 106 0.33 -11.38 -10.26
N THR A 107 1.62 -11.17 -10.50
CA THR A 107 2.63 -12.24 -10.42
C THR A 107 2.72 -12.81 -9.01
N LEU A 108 2.75 -11.95 -7.99
CA LEU A 108 2.75 -12.37 -6.58
C LEU A 108 1.46 -13.10 -6.21
N ALA A 109 0.31 -12.58 -6.62
CA ALA A 109 -0.99 -13.19 -6.34
C ALA A 109 -1.10 -14.59 -6.98
N VAL A 110 -0.66 -14.76 -8.22
CA VAL A 110 -0.62 -16.06 -8.90
C VAL A 110 0.38 -17.00 -8.23
N GLY A 111 1.60 -16.55 -7.95
CA GLY A 111 2.65 -17.35 -7.32
C GLY A 111 2.24 -17.89 -5.96
N VAL A 112 1.68 -17.02 -5.11
CA VAL A 112 1.21 -17.42 -3.77
C VAL A 112 -0.15 -18.12 -3.85
N GLY A 113 -0.97 -17.79 -4.83
CA GLY A 113 -2.25 -18.46 -5.11
C GLY A 113 -2.11 -19.95 -5.38
N MET A 114 -0.98 -20.39 -5.91
CA MET A 114 -0.67 -21.82 -6.08
C MET A 114 -0.65 -22.58 -4.73
N TRP A 115 -0.41 -21.89 -3.61
CA TRP A 115 -0.45 -22.50 -2.28
C TRP A 115 -1.85 -22.93 -1.85
N ILE A 116 -2.91 -22.39 -2.47
CA ILE A 116 -4.31 -22.79 -2.23
C ILE A 116 -4.51 -24.29 -2.51
N PHE A 117 -3.76 -24.83 -3.48
CA PHE A 117 -3.79 -26.24 -3.85
C PHE A 117 -2.88 -27.14 -3.00
N SER A 118 -2.25 -26.59 -1.96
CA SER A 118 -1.38 -27.36 -1.06
C SER A 118 -2.17 -28.37 -0.25
N ALA A 119 -1.59 -29.56 -0.04
CA ALA A 119 -2.11 -30.58 0.85
C ALA A 119 -2.12 -30.16 2.33
N LEU A 120 -1.32 -29.13 2.68
CA LEU A 120 -1.25 -28.58 4.04
C LEU A 120 -2.28 -27.46 4.20
N LYS A 121 -3.31 -27.70 5.01
CA LYS A 121 -4.39 -26.72 5.25
C LYS A 121 -3.87 -25.36 5.66
N PHE A 122 -2.85 -25.29 6.53
CA PHE A 122 -2.29 -24.02 6.98
C PHE A 122 -1.66 -23.23 5.81
N GLN A 123 -1.01 -23.90 4.86
CA GLN A 123 -0.40 -23.29 3.69
C GLN A 123 -1.46 -22.80 2.70
N ALA A 124 -2.53 -23.58 2.52
CA ALA A 124 -3.67 -23.18 1.71
C ALA A 124 -4.39 -21.93 2.28
N ASP A 125 -4.58 -21.89 3.60
CA ASP A 125 -5.15 -20.74 4.29
C ASP A 125 -4.28 -19.49 4.12
N MET A 126 -2.95 -19.62 4.28
CA MET A 126 -1.99 -18.53 4.05
C MET A 126 -2.00 -18.05 2.59
N GLY A 127 -2.02 -18.99 1.63
CA GLY A 127 -2.07 -18.67 0.20
C GLY A 127 -3.30 -17.86 -0.17
N THR A 128 -4.46 -18.26 0.35
CA THR A 128 -5.73 -17.54 0.14
C THR A 128 -5.66 -16.12 0.69
N MET A 129 -5.18 -15.97 1.93
CA MET A 129 -5.07 -14.68 2.60
C MET A 129 -4.09 -13.74 1.87
N LEU A 130 -2.89 -14.23 1.53
CA LEU A 130 -1.87 -13.42 0.84
C LEU A 130 -2.33 -12.99 -0.55
N THR A 131 -2.95 -13.89 -1.31
CA THR A 131 -3.49 -13.57 -2.64
C THR A 131 -4.52 -12.45 -2.53
N PHE A 132 -5.43 -12.55 -1.58
CA PHE A 132 -6.41 -11.49 -1.32
C PHE A 132 -5.74 -10.17 -0.95
N MET A 133 -4.79 -10.19 0.00
CA MET A 133 -4.09 -9.00 0.46
C MET A 133 -3.32 -8.31 -0.68
N PHE A 134 -2.66 -9.06 -1.56
CA PHE A 134 -1.92 -8.48 -2.68
C PHE A 134 -2.83 -7.79 -3.68
N ILE A 135 -3.95 -8.42 -4.04
CA ILE A 135 -4.93 -7.84 -4.96
C ILE A 135 -5.57 -6.59 -4.36
N VAL A 136 -6.01 -6.66 -3.10
CA VAL A 136 -6.68 -5.53 -2.44
C VAL A 136 -5.71 -4.38 -2.19
N ASN A 137 -4.45 -4.65 -1.80
CA ASN A 137 -3.41 -3.62 -1.67
C ASN A 137 -3.14 -2.91 -2.99
N MET A 138 -3.07 -3.65 -4.10
CA MET A 138 -2.92 -3.07 -5.44
C MET A 138 -4.07 -2.12 -5.77
N ILE A 139 -5.30 -2.58 -5.58
CA ILE A 139 -6.51 -1.76 -5.83
C ILE A 139 -6.52 -0.53 -4.91
N ALA A 140 -6.20 -0.72 -3.64
CA ALA A 140 -6.12 0.36 -2.66
C ALA A 140 -5.06 1.40 -3.06
N ALA A 141 -3.87 0.99 -3.46
CA ALA A 141 -2.82 1.89 -3.90
C ALA A 141 -3.22 2.68 -5.16
N ILE A 142 -3.85 2.03 -6.13
CA ILE A 142 -4.24 2.67 -7.38
C ILE A 142 -5.44 3.61 -7.20
N ILE A 143 -6.42 3.27 -6.39
CA ILE A 143 -7.68 4.02 -6.27
C ILE A 143 -7.69 4.96 -5.08
N PHE A 144 -7.38 4.44 -3.87
CA PHE A 144 -7.51 5.22 -2.64
C PHE A 144 -6.41 6.26 -2.45
N LEU A 145 -5.18 5.95 -2.85
CA LEU A 145 -4.06 6.86 -2.63
C LEU A 145 -4.26 8.20 -3.37
N PRO A 146 -4.61 8.24 -4.68
CA PRO A 146 -4.83 9.51 -5.36
C PRO A 146 -6.08 10.25 -4.85
N ALA A 147 -7.12 9.52 -4.45
CA ALA A 147 -8.31 10.13 -3.86
C ALA A 147 -7.97 10.84 -2.56
N LEU A 148 -7.16 10.22 -1.71
CA LEU A 148 -6.67 10.79 -0.45
C LEU A 148 -5.71 11.97 -0.69
N CYS A 149 -4.79 11.85 -1.65
CA CYS A 149 -3.89 12.94 -2.02
C CYS A 149 -4.68 14.18 -2.47
N ARG A 150 -5.72 13.99 -3.28
CA ARG A 150 -6.58 15.10 -3.72
C ARG A 150 -7.36 15.73 -2.55
N TRP A 151 -7.74 14.94 -1.57
CA TRP A 151 -8.51 15.41 -0.43
C TRP A 151 -7.63 16.09 0.64
N LEU A 152 -6.43 15.54 0.89
CA LEU A 152 -5.51 16.05 1.91
C LEU A 152 -4.64 17.22 1.41
N MET A 153 -4.30 17.24 0.10
CA MET A 153 -3.55 18.33 -0.51
C MET A 153 -4.52 19.39 -1.02
N ARG A 154 -4.59 20.52 -0.32
CA ARG A 154 -5.36 21.69 -0.79
C ARG A 154 -4.72 22.25 -2.07
N PRO A 155 -5.53 22.74 -3.04
CA PRO A 155 -5.02 23.29 -4.31
C PRO A 155 -3.96 24.38 -4.18
N THR A 156 -4.00 25.16 -3.09
CA THR A 156 -3.05 26.25 -2.78
C THR A 156 -1.67 25.78 -2.36
N GLU A 157 -1.52 24.56 -1.86
CA GLU A 157 -0.22 24.01 -1.46
C GLU A 157 0.46 23.25 -2.61
N VAL A 158 -0.32 22.79 -3.58
CA VAL A 158 0.18 22.12 -4.78
C VAL A 158 0.95 23.07 -5.70
N ASP A 159 0.52 24.35 -5.76
CA ASP A 159 1.19 25.38 -6.56
C ASP A 159 2.54 25.83 -5.96
N ASN A 160 2.76 25.64 -4.65
CA ASN A 160 3.98 26.06 -3.95
C ASN A 160 4.86 24.90 -3.46
N TRP A 161 4.56 23.66 -3.86
CA TRP A 161 5.35 22.53 -3.44
C TRP A 161 6.73 22.54 -4.12
N GLN A 162 7.79 22.60 -3.31
CA GLN A 162 9.16 22.45 -3.78
C GLN A 162 9.68 21.07 -3.39
N PRO A 163 10.29 20.31 -4.33
CA PRO A 163 10.87 19.03 -4.00
C PRO A 163 11.94 19.17 -2.92
N PRO A 164 12.06 18.21 -2.01
CA PRO A 164 13.15 18.20 -1.04
C PRO A 164 14.47 18.26 -1.79
N LYS A 165 15.32 19.25 -1.44
CA LYS A 165 16.65 19.39 -2.02
C LYS A 165 17.44 18.12 -1.71
N VAL A 166 17.73 17.32 -2.74
CA VAL A 166 18.64 16.18 -2.63
C VAL A 166 20.00 16.78 -2.33
N PRO A 167 20.66 16.43 -1.22
CA PRO A 167 22.03 16.84 -1.00
C PRO A 167 22.91 16.23 -2.09
N ALA A 168 23.74 17.08 -2.71
CA ALA A 168 24.70 16.70 -3.75
C ALA A 168 25.75 15.71 -3.22
#